data_65f3f4a6a40ff3e80e4be49311811a27
#
_entry.id   65f3f4a6a40ff3e80e4be49311811a27
#
_cell.length_a   1.000
_cell.length_b   1.000
_cell.length_c   1.000
_cell.angle_alpha   90.00
_cell.angle_beta   90.00
_cell.angle_gamma   90.00
#
_symmetry.space_group_name_H-M   'P 1'
#
loop_
_entity.id
_entity.type
_entity.pdbx_description
1 polymer ?
#
loop_
_entity_poly.entity_id
_entity_poly.type
_entity_poly.pdbx_seq_one_letter_code
_entity_poly.pdbx_strand_id
1 'polypeptide(L)'
;MNRELRYERLIQASPARVFDLFTSPAGQREFYGNDAPGWVVDSRCELRVGGAWEIAFGPSPGELYHHRHVFEAIERPRHLLLATTETRLDGSTLIFSTQFTFAPRDGATLMTMVQRGLPSDELREEHASGLPHAWDRLVRALSGPLANR
;
A
#
# COMPACT_ATOMS: atom_id res chain seq x y z
N MET A 1 6.70 -0.02 24.35
CA MET A 1 6.05 -1.17 23.73
C MET A 1 6.06 -1.04 22.22
N ASN A 2 6.36 -2.13 21.55
CA ASN A 2 6.42 -2.15 20.09
C ASN A 2 5.03 -2.45 19.51
N ARG A 3 4.41 -1.44 18.88
CA ARG A 3 3.11 -1.60 18.20
C ARG A 3 3.30 -1.85 16.72
N GLU A 4 4.06 -2.86 16.43
CA GLU A 4 4.33 -3.24 15.05
C GLU A 4 3.12 -3.94 14.44
N LEU A 5 2.71 -3.51 13.27
CA LEU A 5 1.74 -4.22 12.44
C LEU A 5 2.50 -4.94 11.35
N ARG A 6 2.32 -6.26 11.26
CA ARG A 6 2.96 -7.09 10.26
C ARG A 6 1.92 -7.89 9.51
N TYR A 7 1.99 -7.89 8.19
CA TYR A 7 1.10 -8.65 7.33
C TYR A 7 1.88 -9.28 6.19
N GLU A 8 1.63 -10.56 5.92
CA GLU A 8 2.32 -11.29 4.86
C GLU A 8 1.32 -11.95 3.92
N ARG A 9 1.65 -12.00 2.65
CA ARG A 9 0.84 -12.67 1.63
C ARG A 9 1.73 -13.30 0.57
N LEU A 10 1.45 -14.56 0.24
CA LEU A 10 2.09 -15.22 -0.90
C LEU A 10 1.31 -14.86 -2.16
N ILE A 11 2.00 -14.30 -3.16
CA ILE A 11 1.39 -13.83 -4.40
C ILE A 11 2.00 -14.59 -5.57
N GLN A 12 1.17 -15.17 -6.42
CA GLN A 12 1.58 -16.00 -7.55
C GLN A 12 1.97 -15.14 -8.75
N ALA A 13 3.03 -14.35 -8.56
CA ALA A 13 3.64 -13.52 -9.59
C ALA A 13 5.08 -13.24 -9.17
N SER A 14 5.93 -12.91 -10.13
CA SER A 14 7.34 -12.61 -9.83
C SER A 14 7.48 -11.32 -9.02
N PRO A 15 8.54 -11.17 -8.21
CA PRO A 15 8.77 -9.93 -7.47
C PRO A 15 8.76 -8.68 -8.36
N ALA A 16 9.32 -8.76 -9.56
CA ALA A 16 9.34 -7.62 -10.47
C ALA A 16 7.92 -7.21 -10.88
N ARG A 17 7.05 -8.17 -11.19
CA ARG A 17 5.67 -7.88 -11.57
C ARG A 17 4.88 -7.29 -10.41
N VAL A 18 5.03 -7.87 -9.22
CA VAL A 18 4.35 -7.37 -8.02
C VAL A 18 4.81 -5.95 -7.72
N PHE A 19 6.12 -5.74 -7.70
CA PHE A 19 6.71 -4.43 -7.41
C PHE A 19 6.24 -3.38 -8.40
N ASP A 20 6.30 -3.68 -9.71
CA ASP A 20 5.96 -2.70 -10.74
C ASP A 20 4.48 -2.33 -10.72
N LEU A 21 3.60 -3.29 -10.47
CA LEU A 21 2.18 -3.00 -10.32
C LEU A 21 1.92 -2.19 -9.04
N PHE A 22 2.56 -2.59 -7.94
CA PHE A 22 2.37 -1.94 -6.64
C PHE A 22 2.81 -0.48 -6.66
N THR A 23 3.85 -0.14 -7.42
CA THR A 23 4.41 1.20 -7.47
C THR A 23 3.86 2.06 -8.61
N SER A 24 2.92 1.56 -9.39
CA SER A 24 2.28 2.33 -10.45
C SER A 24 0.98 2.96 -9.98
N PRO A 25 0.63 4.18 -10.44
CA PRO A 25 -0.67 4.78 -10.09
C PRO A 25 -1.87 3.89 -10.48
N ALA A 26 -1.80 3.23 -11.63
CA ALA A 26 -2.87 2.35 -12.08
C ALA A 26 -3.06 1.16 -11.13
N GLY A 27 -1.96 0.53 -10.71
CA GLY A 27 -2.02 -0.57 -9.75
C GLY A 27 -2.50 -0.11 -8.38
N GLN A 28 -2.05 1.05 -7.93
CA GLN A 28 -2.45 1.63 -6.65
C GLN A 28 -3.95 1.87 -6.59
N ARG A 29 -4.56 2.30 -7.69
CA ARG A 29 -6.01 2.47 -7.76
C ARG A 29 -6.76 1.15 -7.59
N GLU A 30 -6.15 0.04 -8.04
CA GLU A 30 -6.79 -1.27 -7.93
C GLU A 30 -6.82 -1.80 -6.50
N PHE A 31 -5.75 -1.63 -5.73
CA PHE A 31 -5.72 -2.25 -4.40
C PHE A 31 -6.08 -1.31 -3.26
N TYR A 32 -5.99 0.00 -3.44
CA TYR A 32 -6.13 0.94 -2.32
C TYR A 32 -7.57 1.17 -1.91
N GLY A 33 -8.50 1.29 -2.76
CA GLY A 33 -9.90 1.54 -2.42
C GLY A 33 -10.68 0.26 -2.18
N ASN A 34 -11.88 0.22 -2.72
CA ASN A 34 -12.66 -1.00 -2.84
C ASN A 34 -13.23 -1.08 -4.26
N ASP A 35 -14.14 -2.02 -4.50
CA ASP A 35 -14.70 -2.23 -5.82
C ASP A 35 -15.72 -1.14 -6.25
N ALA A 36 -16.12 -0.26 -5.35
CA ALA A 36 -17.11 0.77 -5.64
C ALA A 36 -16.46 1.99 -6.32
N PRO A 37 -17.11 2.60 -7.29
CA PRO A 37 -16.61 3.83 -7.90
C PRO A 37 -16.43 4.95 -6.88
N GLY A 38 -15.38 5.75 -7.05
CA GLY A 38 -15.14 6.91 -6.20
C GLY A 38 -14.28 6.63 -4.96
N TRP A 39 -13.91 5.37 -4.68
CA TRP A 39 -13.08 5.07 -3.54
C TRP A 39 -11.66 5.60 -3.69
N VAL A 40 -11.10 5.53 -4.90
CA VAL A 40 -9.80 6.14 -5.18
C VAL A 40 -10.05 7.27 -6.16
N VAL A 41 -9.83 8.50 -5.72
CA VAL A 41 -10.08 9.68 -6.54
C VAL A 41 -8.81 10.28 -7.11
N ASP A 42 -7.65 9.99 -6.52
CA ASP A 42 -6.37 10.46 -7.02
C ASP A 42 -5.26 9.52 -6.58
N SER A 43 -4.28 9.32 -7.46
CA SER A 43 -3.09 8.52 -7.14
C SER A 43 -1.93 9.04 -7.97
N ARG A 44 -0.87 9.45 -7.31
CA ARG A 44 0.36 9.96 -7.94
C ARG A 44 1.56 9.32 -7.27
N CYS A 45 2.57 8.95 -8.05
CA CYS A 45 3.76 8.31 -7.54
C CYS A 45 5.00 8.78 -8.26
N GLU A 46 5.94 9.37 -7.51
CA GLU A 46 7.29 9.65 -7.99
C GLU A 46 8.21 8.61 -7.39
N LEU A 47 8.53 7.58 -8.16
CA LEU A 47 9.31 6.44 -7.67
C LEU A 47 10.81 6.77 -7.66
N ARG A 48 11.21 7.54 -6.66
CA ARG A 48 12.60 7.87 -6.37
C ARG A 48 12.77 8.21 -4.89
N VAL A 49 13.94 8.03 -4.35
CA VAL A 49 14.22 8.43 -2.95
C VAL A 49 13.95 9.92 -2.81
N GLY A 50 13.19 10.29 -1.80
CA GLY A 50 12.71 11.66 -1.59
C GLY A 50 11.47 12.03 -2.37
N GLY A 51 11.05 11.19 -3.33
CA GLY A 51 9.79 11.36 -4.05
C GLY A 51 8.61 10.94 -3.21
N ALA A 52 7.41 11.33 -3.63
CA ALA A 52 6.20 11.04 -2.88
C ALA A 52 5.24 10.16 -3.68
N TRP A 53 4.59 9.26 -2.97
CA TRP A 53 3.44 8.52 -3.43
C TRP A 53 2.24 9.08 -2.68
N GLU A 54 1.33 9.72 -3.38
CA GLU A 54 0.16 10.36 -2.78
C GLU A 54 -1.10 9.71 -3.31
N ILE A 55 -2.03 9.40 -2.40
CA ILE A 55 -3.29 8.78 -2.78
C ILE A 55 -4.42 9.33 -1.90
N ALA A 56 -5.55 9.64 -2.55
CA ALA A 56 -6.77 10.09 -1.89
C ALA A 56 -7.85 9.06 -2.14
N PHE A 57 -8.44 8.54 -1.07
CA PHE A 57 -9.44 7.47 -1.15
C PHE A 57 -10.40 7.55 0.02
N GLY A 58 -11.55 6.94 -0.11
CA GLY A 58 -12.50 6.92 1.01
C GLY A 58 -13.83 6.30 0.63
N PRO A 59 -14.79 6.26 1.60
CA PRO A 59 -16.11 5.68 1.35
C PRO A 59 -16.95 6.48 0.36
N SER A 60 -16.60 7.76 0.15
CA SER A 60 -17.27 8.58 -0.86
C SER A 60 -16.32 9.70 -1.28
N PRO A 61 -16.55 10.34 -2.43
CA PRO A 61 -15.68 11.44 -2.87
C PRO A 61 -15.61 12.64 -1.92
N GLY A 62 -16.59 12.78 -1.02
CA GLY A 62 -16.59 13.85 -0.04
C GLY A 62 -15.99 13.47 1.31
N GLU A 63 -15.59 12.22 1.48
CA GLU A 63 -15.05 11.68 2.72
C GLU A 63 -13.75 10.95 2.43
N LEU A 64 -12.65 11.69 2.36
CA LEU A 64 -11.39 11.16 1.87
C LEU A 64 -10.33 11.07 2.95
N TYR A 65 -9.68 9.91 3.01
CA TYR A 65 -8.38 9.76 3.63
C TYR A 65 -7.32 10.16 2.63
N HIS A 66 -6.22 10.74 3.11
CA HIS A 66 -5.06 11.04 2.29
C HIS A 66 -3.86 10.32 2.86
N HIS A 67 -3.16 9.57 2.01
CA HIS A 67 -1.87 9.01 2.38
C HIS A 67 -0.80 9.71 1.56
N ARG A 68 0.24 10.16 2.24
CA ARG A 68 1.45 10.68 1.60
C ARG A 68 2.62 9.85 2.10
N HIS A 69 3.16 9.03 1.21
CA HIS A 69 4.35 8.23 1.50
C HIS A 69 5.55 8.90 0.84
N VAL A 70 6.59 9.15 1.62
CA VAL A 70 7.85 9.64 1.07
C VAL A 70 8.82 8.45 1.04
N PHE A 71 9.39 8.17 -0.13
CA PHE A 71 10.32 7.06 -0.30
C PHE A 71 11.64 7.38 0.39
N GLU A 72 11.99 6.60 1.41
CA GLU A 72 13.27 6.68 2.11
C GLU A 72 14.29 5.70 1.55
N ALA A 73 13.84 4.54 1.06
CA ALA A 73 14.68 3.56 0.39
C ALA A 73 13.89 2.84 -0.67
N ILE A 74 14.52 2.58 -1.80
CA ILE A 74 13.95 1.82 -2.92
C ILE A 74 15.00 0.85 -3.41
N GLU A 75 14.70 -0.45 -3.32
CA GLU A 75 15.54 -1.50 -3.86
C GLU A 75 14.68 -2.40 -4.74
N ARG A 76 14.52 -2.01 -5.99
CA ARG A 76 13.71 -2.76 -6.95
C ARG A 76 14.33 -4.11 -7.25
N PRO A 77 13.57 -5.19 -7.26
CA PRO A 77 12.16 -5.35 -6.95
C PRO A 77 11.90 -5.89 -5.55
N ARG A 78 12.74 -5.58 -4.57
CA ARG A 78 12.78 -6.29 -3.28
C ARG A 78 12.29 -5.49 -2.09
N HIS A 79 12.44 -4.18 -2.07
CA HIS A 79 12.26 -3.44 -0.83
C HIS A 79 11.84 -2.01 -1.06
N LEU A 80 10.91 -1.54 -0.23
CA LEU A 80 10.51 -0.14 -0.11
C LEU A 80 10.44 0.24 1.36
N LEU A 81 11.01 1.39 1.70
CA LEU A 81 10.86 1.99 3.03
C LEU A 81 10.24 3.38 2.84
N LEU A 82 9.15 3.62 3.54
CA LEU A 82 8.33 4.82 3.37
C LEU A 82 8.09 5.51 4.70
N ALA A 83 8.22 6.85 4.72
CA ALA A 83 7.69 7.67 5.80
C ALA A 83 6.28 8.06 5.40
N THR A 84 5.29 7.67 6.18
CA THR A 84 3.88 7.82 5.84
C THR A 84 3.20 8.83 6.73
N THR A 85 2.45 9.75 6.09
CA THR A 85 1.52 10.65 6.77
C THR A 85 0.11 10.32 6.30
N GLU A 86 -0.76 9.94 7.23
CA GLU A 86 -2.16 9.70 6.93
C GLU A 86 -2.99 10.86 7.46
N THR A 87 -3.79 11.48 6.61
CA THR A 87 -4.79 12.47 7.02
C THR A 87 -6.14 11.78 7.07
N ARG A 88 -6.75 11.80 8.25
CA ARG A 88 -7.99 11.09 8.52
C ARG A 88 -9.22 11.94 8.17
N LEU A 89 -10.40 11.32 8.21
CA LEU A 89 -11.65 11.98 7.85
C LEU A 89 -11.96 13.20 8.73
N ASP A 90 -11.53 13.18 9.99
CA ASP A 90 -11.71 14.30 10.91
C ASP A 90 -10.64 15.39 10.78
N GLY A 91 -9.72 15.22 9.85
CA GLY A 91 -8.62 16.16 9.64
C GLY A 91 -7.38 15.90 10.50
N SER A 92 -7.44 14.96 11.44
CA SER A 92 -6.27 14.61 12.23
C SER A 92 -5.25 13.84 11.39
N THR A 93 -4.00 13.85 11.81
CA THR A 93 -2.91 13.19 11.07
C THR A 93 -2.21 12.16 11.94
N LEU A 94 -1.74 11.09 11.26
CA LEU A 94 -0.87 10.08 11.84
C LEU A 94 0.42 10.04 11.05
N ILE A 95 1.54 9.85 11.75
CA ILE A 95 2.84 9.70 11.11
C ILE A 95 3.42 8.37 11.56
N PHE A 96 3.78 7.53 10.59
CA PHE A 96 4.33 6.21 10.88
C PHE A 96 5.23 5.74 9.74
N SER A 97 6.00 4.68 9.99
CA SER A 97 6.88 4.07 9.00
C SER A 97 6.19 2.88 8.35
N THR A 98 6.35 2.73 7.04
CA THR A 98 5.82 1.59 6.30
C THR A 98 6.95 0.95 5.50
N GLN A 99 7.11 -0.36 5.63
CA GLN A 99 8.13 -1.11 4.92
C GLN A 99 7.46 -2.24 4.14
N PHE A 100 7.83 -2.38 2.87
CA PHE A 100 7.39 -3.50 2.03
C PHE A 100 8.59 -4.31 1.59
N THR A 101 8.47 -5.63 1.68
CA THR A 101 9.49 -6.57 1.19
C THR A 101 8.82 -7.52 0.20
N PHE A 102 9.49 -7.76 -0.92
CA PHE A 102 9.02 -8.62 -2.01
C PHE A 102 10.03 -9.74 -2.18
N ALA A 103 9.89 -10.81 -1.38
CA ALA A 103 10.86 -11.90 -1.37
C ALA A 103 10.49 -12.98 -2.39
N PRO A 104 11.43 -13.40 -3.25
CA PRO A 104 11.15 -14.49 -4.19
C PRO A 104 10.93 -15.80 -3.44
N ARG A 105 9.91 -16.58 -3.88
CA ARG A 105 9.61 -17.87 -3.30
C ARG A 105 9.05 -18.80 -4.36
N ASP A 106 9.90 -19.67 -4.94
CA ASP A 106 9.52 -20.69 -5.93
C ASP A 106 8.73 -20.09 -7.11
N GLY A 107 9.22 -18.98 -7.67
CA GLY A 107 8.57 -18.30 -8.79
C GLY A 107 7.47 -17.33 -8.38
N ALA A 108 7.03 -17.39 -7.13
CA ALA A 108 6.06 -16.47 -6.54
C ALA A 108 6.78 -15.43 -5.67
N THR A 109 6.00 -14.59 -5.03
CA THR A 109 6.51 -13.53 -4.15
C THR A 109 5.86 -13.63 -2.78
N LEU A 110 6.66 -13.71 -1.72
CA LEU A 110 6.17 -13.46 -0.38
C LEU A 110 6.28 -11.95 -0.13
N MET A 111 5.14 -11.28 -0.13
CA MET A 111 5.08 -9.84 0.13
C MET A 111 4.80 -9.61 1.61
N THR A 112 5.64 -8.82 2.25
CA THR A 112 5.52 -8.50 3.67
C THR A 112 5.39 -7.00 3.84
N MET A 113 4.41 -6.58 4.65
CA MET A 113 4.27 -5.18 5.05
C MET A 113 4.50 -5.07 6.56
N VAL A 114 5.28 -4.08 6.96
CA VAL A 114 5.50 -3.77 8.38
C VAL A 114 5.24 -2.28 8.58
N GLN A 115 4.34 -1.95 9.52
CA GLN A 115 4.11 -0.57 9.94
C GLN A 115 4.57 -0.40 11.37
N ARG A 116 5.32 0.68 11.64
CA ARG A 116 5.84 1.02 12.96
C ARG A 116 5.51 2.46 13.30
N GLY A 117 5.23 2.71 14.58
CA GLY A 117 4.94 4.07 15.05
C GLY A 117 3.47 4.40 15.17
N LEU A 118 2.57 3.43 14.97
CA LEU A 118 1.15 3.66 15.19
C LEU A 118 0.90 3.96 16.67
N PRO A 119 0.13 5.03 16.99
CA PRO A 119 0.06 5.52 18.36
C PRO A 119 -0.83 4.72 19.31
N SER A 120 -1.67 3.82 18.80
CA SER A 120 -2.56 3.02 19.65
C SER A 120 -2.84 1.65 19.07
N ASP A 121 -3.24 0.73 19.92
CA ASP A 121 -3.66 -0.59 19.51
C ASP A 121 -4.92 -0.55 18.64
N GLU A 122 -5.83 0.41 18.94
CA GLU A 122 -7.04 0.60 18.16
C GLU A 122 -6.72 0.95 16.70
N LEU A 123 -5.77 1.87 16.49
CA LEU A 123 -5.36 2.26 15.14
C LEU A 123 -4.64 1.12 14.43
N ARG A 124 -3.84 0.34 15.16
CA ARG A 124 -3.22 -0.84 14.59
C ARG A 124 -4.27 -1.85 14.09
N GLU A 125 -5.29 -2.11 14.91
CA GLU A 125 -6.36 -3.03 14.53
C GLU A 125 -7.18 -2.48 13.36
N GLU A 126 -7.44 -1.18 13.33
CA GLU A 126 -8.14 -0.54 12.22
C GLU A 126 -7.37 -0.70 10.90
N HIS A 127 -6.07 -0.45 10.92
CA HIS A 127 -5.23 -0.64 9.75
C HIS A 127 -5.20 -2.11 9.33
N ALA A 128 -5.06 -3.02 10.30
CA ALA A 128 -5.00 -4.46 10.02
C ALA A 128 -6.28 -4.97 9.36
N SER A 129 -7.43 -4.44 9.74
CA SER A 129 -8.72 -4.93 9.24
C SER A 129 -8.92 -4.71 7.74
N GLY A 130 -8.29 -3.70 7.16
CA GLY A 130 -8.42 -3.40 5.73
C GLY A 130 -7.44 -4.16 4.84
N LEU A 131 -6.39 -4.74 5.41
CA LEU A 131 -5.32 -5.34 4.62
C LEU A 131 -5.74 -6.53 3.77
N PRO A 132 -6.51 -7.51 4.28
CA PRO A 132 -6.90 -8.65 3.46
C PRO A 132 -7.65 -8.23 2.20
N HIS A 133 -8.54 -7.27 2.31
CA HIS A 133 -9.32 -6.77 1.16
C HIS A 133 -8.43 -6.08 0.13
N ALA A 134 -7.53 -5.23 0.59
CA ALA A 134 -6.60 -4.54 -0.30
C ALA A 134 -5.71 -5.52 -1.06
N TRP A 135 -5.20 -6.52 -0.37
CA TRP A 135 -4.28 -7.48 -0.97
C TRP A 135 -5.01 -8.48 -1.87
N ASP A 136 -6.28 -8.80 -1.57
CA ASP A 136 -7.12 -9.57 -2.49
C ASP A 136 -7.29 -8.82 -3.82
N ARG A 137 -7.49 -7.51 -3.77
CA ARG A 137 -7.59 -6.70 -4.99
C ARG A 137 -6.27 -6.65 -5.76
N LEU A 138 -5.14 -6.57 -5.05
CA LEU A 138 -3.83 -6.61 -5.69
C LEU A 138 -3.63 -7.94 -6.43
N VAL A 139 -3.99 -9.05 -5.80
CA VAL A 139 -3.90 -10.39 -6.43
C VAL A 139 -4.78 -10.44 -7.67
N ARG A 140 -6.00 -9.92 -7.61
CA ARG A 140 -6.89 -9.88 -8.77
C ARG A 140 -6.31 -9.03 -9.91
N ALA A 141 -5.71 -7.90 -9.58
CA ALA A 141 -5.09 -7.01 -10.57
C ALA A 141 -3.93 -7.70 -11.28
N LEU A 142 -3.18 -8.53 -10.56
CA LEU A 142 -2.06 -9.29 -11.14
C LEU A 142 -2.54 -10.41 -12.06
N SER A 143 -3.80 -10.83 -11.96
CA SER A 143 -4.39 -11.84 -12.82
C SER A 143 -5.24 -11.25 -13.95
N GLY A 144 -5.47 -9.94 -13.95
CA GLY A 144 -6.32 -9.25 -14.90
C GLY A 144 -5.56 -8.55 -16.02
N PRO A 145 -6.25 -7.70 -16.80
CA PRO A 145 -5.63 -7.00 -17.93
C PRO A 145 -4.43 -6.13 -17.58
N LEU A 146 -4.37 -5.56 -16.39
CA LEU A 146 -3.23 -4.75 -15.95
C LEU A 146 -1.93 -5.55 -15.90
N ALA A 147 -2.03 -6.82 -15.52
CA ALA A 147 -0.86 -7.69 -15.37
C ALA A 147 -0.22 -8.06 -16.71
N ASN A 148 -0.97 -7.92 -17.80
CA ASN A 148 -0.54 -8.32 -19.15
C ASN A 148 -0.07 -7.15 -20.01
N ARG A 149 0.03 -5.98 -19.43
CA ARG A 149 0.47 -4.78 -20.13
C ARG A 149 1.95 -4.52 -20.00
#